data_befad2da0f5135680f03a936d4182fff
#
_entry.id   befad2da0f5135680f03a936d4182fff
#
_cell.length_a   1.000
_cell.length_b   1.000
_cell.length_c   1.000
_cell.angle_alpha   90.00
_cell.angle_beta   90.00
_cell.angle_gamma   90.00
#
_symmetry.space_group_name_H-M   'P 1'
#
loop_
_entity.id
_entity.type
_entity.pdbx_description
1 polymer ?
#
loop_
_entity_poly.entity_id
_entity_poly.type
_entity_poly.pdbx_seq_one_letter_code
_entity_poly.pdbx_strand_id
1 'polypeptide(L)'
;ADAGVSGILVSSPIIADSKIDRLMKINQKVTGLLQTVDNISNVSKLSAASRKAGKSLNVLIDVDVGLHRTGVASVNEAVELAHAIVASPSLNYVGIQGYAGHIMHIESYDKRERTNLAHMNKLQEVRSALAEINLSPKLITGAGTGTYDIDAEQSIVTEMQVGSYVVMDVEYRDVQTATGDDWLFDPALFIRATVVSANHDGHVTVDAGLKCFATDGPLPDFAAGVPVGASYSYFGDEHGRIAFAQANGRLTLGDAVECIVPHCDPTINLHDLYHCVRGDTLVDIWPVDARGFH
;
A
#
# COMPACT_ATOMS: atom_id res chain seq x y z
N ALA A 1 -6.53 16.98 1.17
CA ALA A 1 -6.59 18.43 0.94
C ALA A 1 -7.50 19.11 1.98
N ASP A 2 -8.74 18.69 2.08
CA ASP A 2 -9.71 19.34 2.98
C ASP A 2 -9.40 19.11 4.48
N ALA A 3 -8.63 18.07 4.81
CA ALA A 3 -8.07 17.82 6.15
C ALA A 3 -6.79 18.63 6.47
N GLY A 4 -6.39 19.59 5.62
CA GLY A 4 -5.18 20.41 5.84
C GLY A 4 -3.86 19.72 5.52
N VAL A 5 -3.86 18.52 4.94
CA VAL A 5 -2.64 17.80 4.57
C VAL A 5 -1.97 18.48 3.38
N SER A 6 -0.66 18.71 3.47
CA SER A 6 0.21 19.22 2.41
C SER A 6 1.28 18.18 2.04
N GLY A 7 2.03 18.40 0.97
CA GLY A 7 3.08 17.48 0.53
C GLY A 7 2.50 16.12 0.08
N ILE A 8 1.41 16.14 -0.70
CA ILE A 8 0.72 14.91 -1.14
C ILE A 8 1.35 14.41 -2.43
N LEU A 9 1.77 13.16 -2.45
CA LEU A 9 2.18 12.44 -3.66
C LEU A 9 1.02 11.59 -4.18
N VAL A 10 0.65 11.81 -5.44
CA VAL A 10 -0.20 10.89 -6.22
C VAL A 10 0.73 9.96 -6.98
N SER A 11 0.93 8.76 -6.44
CA SER A 11 1.93 7.78 -6.87
C SER A 11 1.53 6.93 -8.09
N SER A 12 0.39 7.22 -8.70
CA SER A 12 -0.09 6.55 -9.92
C SER A 12 -0.31 7.56 -11.04
N PRO A 13 0.02 7.25 -12.30
CA PRO A 13 -0.25 8.13 -13.44
C PRO A 13 -1.73 8.44 -13.60
N ILE A 14 -2.07 9.71 -13.81
CA ILE A 14 -3.43 10.18 -14.07
C ILE A 14 -3.55 10.61 -15.52
N ILE A 15 -4.43 9.94 -16.30
CA ILE A 15 -4.55 10.11 -17.75
C ILE A 15 -5.94 10.59 -18.20
N ALA A 16 -7.00 10.21 -17.47
CA ALA A 16 -8.37 10.60 -17.81
C ALA A 16 -8.59 12.08 -17.56
N ASP A 17 -9.19 12.80 -18.51
CA ASP A 17 -9.37 14.24 -18.46
C ASP A 17 -10.15 14.70 -17.21
N SER A 18 -11.19 13.95 -16.80
CA SER A 18 -11.94 14.24 -15.58
C SER A 18 -11.08 14.10 -14.30
N LYS A 19 -10.15 13.16 -14.27
CA LYS A 19 -9.20 12.98 -13.15
C LYS A 19 -8.13 14.07 -13.17
N ILE A 20 -7.65 14.48 -14.35
CA ILE A 20 -6.72 15.61 -14.52
C ILE A 20 -7.38 16.90 -14.03
N ASP A 21 -8.64 17.17 -14.40
CA ASP A 21 -9.38 18.35 -13.92
C ASP A 21 -9.52 18.34 -12.38
N ARG A 22 -9.77 17.17 -11.78
CA ARG A 22 -9.81 17.03 -10.32
C ARG A 22 -8.44 17.27 -9.69
N LEU A 23 -7.36 16.74 -10.29
CA LEU A 23 -5.98 16.96 -9.85
C LEU A 23 -5.64 18.46 -9.85
N MET A 24 -6.02 19.19 -10.90
CA MET A 24 -5.78 20.64 -10.96
C MET A 24 -6.54 21.41 -9.87
N LYS A 25 -7.77 21.03 -9.57
CA LYS A 25 -8.54 21.61 -8.45
C LYS A 25 -7.86 21.36 -7.10
N ILE A 26 -7.31 20.16 -6.90
CA ILE A 26 -6.55 19.81 -5.70
C ILE A 26 -5.24 20.62 -5.66
N ASN A 27 -4.52 20.70 -6.78
CA ASN A 27 -3.29 21.49 -6.86
C ASN A 27 -3.49 22.97 -6.46
N GLN A 28 -4.65 23.55 -6.76
CA GLN A 28 -4.97 24.91 -6.32
C GLN A 28 -5.06 25.05 -4.79
N LYS A 29 -5.54 24.01 -4.11
CA LYS A 29 -5.80 24.02 -2.66
C LYS A 29 -4.58 23.57 -1.84
N VAL A 30 -3.76 22.68 -2.37
CA VAL A 30 -2.67 22.01 -1.64
C VAL A 30 -1.33 22.62 -2.00
N THR A 31 -0.49 22.79 -0.99
CA THR A 31 0.93 23.12 -1.19
C THR A 31 1.73 21.84 -1.31
N GLY A 32 2.60 21.75 -2.35
CA GLY A 32 3.48 20.61 -2.52
C GLY A 32 2.80 19.35 -3.06
N LEU A 33 1.73 19.49 -3.88
CA LEU A 33 1.17 18.35 -4.60
C LEU A 33 2.20 17.85 -5.62
N LEU A 34 2.39 16.53 -5.64
CA LEU A 34 3.29 15.79 -6.52
C LEU A 34 2.48 14.76 -7.33
N GLN A 35 2.80 14.61 -8.61
CA GLN A 35 2.17 13.65 -9.51
C GLN A 35 3.23 12.84 -10.25
N THR A 36 3.10 11.52 -10.30
CA THR A 36 3.97 10.66 -11.11
C THR A 36 3.56 10.66 -12.58
N VAL A 37 4.55 10.56 -13.46
CA VAL A 37 4.37 10.45 -14.91
C VAL A 37 5.34 9.41 -15.47
N ASP A 38 4.90 8.69 -16.50
CA ASP A 38 5.69 7.66 -17.18
C ASP A 38 5.58 7.73 -18.71
N ASN A 39 4.87 8.75 -19.24
CA ASN A 39 4.62 8.85 -20.66
C ASN A 39 4.57 10.32 -21.14
N ILE A 40 5.18 10.60 -22.30
CA ILE A 40 5.24 11.94 -22.89
C ILE A 40 3.85 12.52 -23.19
N SER A 41 2.89 11.68 -23.60
CA SER A 41 1.52 12.13 -23.85
C SER A 41 0.84 12.58 -22.55
N ASN A 42 1.14 11.92 -21.42
CA ASN A 42 0.65 12.31 -20.11
C ASN A 42 1.28 13.65 -19.66
N VAL A 43 2.59 13.82 -19.83
CA VAL A 43 3.29 15.09 -19.59
C VAL A 43 2.64 16.23 -20.37
N SER A 44 2.35 16.03 -21.66
CA SER A 44 1.69 17.02 -22.51
C SER A 44 0.31 17.42 -22.01
N LYS A 45 -0.52 16.45 -21.61
CA LYS A 45 -1.85 16.70 -21.05
C LYS A 45 -1.79 17.46 -19.73
N LEU A 46 -0.93 17.02 -18.81
CA LEU A 46 -0.75 17.70 -17.52
C LEU A 46 -0.18 19.09 -17.66
N SER A 47 0.75 19.32 -18.58
CA SER A 47 1.28 20.65 -18.90
C SER A 47 0.18 21.59 -19.40
N ALA A 48 -0.64 21.13 -20.34
CA ALA A 48 -1.76 21.92 -20.84
C ALA A 48 -2.78 22.27 -19.75
N ALA A 49 -3.12 21.30 -18.91
CA ALA A 49 -4.05 21.48 -17.80
C ALA A 49 -3.50 22.43 -16.72
N SER A 50 -2.23 22.29 -16.34
CA SER A 50 -1.55 23.16 -15.37
C SER A 50 -1.48 24.60 -15.86
N ARG A 51 -1.14 24.80 -17.14
CA ARG A 51 -1.17 26.14 -17.77
C ARG A 51 -2.55 26.76 -17.75
N LYS A 52 -3.60 25.99 -18.10
CA LYS A 52 -5.00 26.45 -18.03
C LYS A 52 -5.41 26.80 -16.60
N ALA A 53 -4.95 26.04 -15.61
CA ALA A 53 -5.21 26.29 -14.21
C ALA A 53 -4.40 27.47 -13.62
N GLY A 54 -3.36 27.96 -14.30
CA GLY A 54 -2.52 29.07 -13.84
C GLY A 54 -1.61 28.73 -12.66
N LYS A 55 -1.38 27.44 -12.38
CA LYS A 55 -0.48 26.98 -11.30
C LYS A 55 0.33 25.79 -11.77
N SER A 56 1.65 25.86 -11.64
CA SER A 56 2.56 24.76 -11.99
C SER A 56 2.30 23.52 -11.12
N LEU A 57 2.50 22.34 -11.71
CA LEU A 57 2.41 21.04 -11.04
C LEU A 57 3.80 20.46 -10.88
N ASN A 58 4.10 19.96 -9.68
CA ASN A 58 5.31 19.20 -9.45
C ASN A 58 5.13 17.77 -9.93
N VAL A 59 6.13 17.25 -10.66
CA VAL A 59 6.07 15.91 -11.22
C VAL A 59 7.33 15.10 -10.92
N LEU A 60 7.12 13.79 -10.78
CA LEU A 60 8.17 12.78 -10.66
C LEU A 60 8.05 11.81 -11.84
N ILE A 61 9.19 11.33 -12.32
CA ILE A 61 9.22 10.25 -13.28
C ILE A 61 9.02 8.95 -12.53
N ASP A 62 8.03 8.17 -12.93
CA ASP A 62 7.85 6.80 -12.46
C ASP A 62 8.80 5.88 -13.24
N VAL A 63 9.55 5.04 -12.53
CA VAL A 63 10.53 4.11 -13.09
C VAL A 63 10.08 2.68 -12.79
N ASP A 64 9.90 1.88 -13.82
CA ASP A 64 9.65 0.46 -13.66
C ASP A 64 10.91 -0.26 -13.15
N VAL A 65 10.95 -0.50 -11.87
CA VAL A 65 12.04 -1.23 -11.21
C VAL A 65 11.88 -2.75 -11.25
N GLY A 66 10.93 -3.28 -12.04
CA GLY A 66 10.73 -4.70 -12.26
C GLY A 66 9.34 -5.24 -11.90
N LEU A 67 8.43 -4.40 -11.43
CA LEU A 67 7.03 -4.75 -11.18
C LEU A 67 6.21 -4.87 -12.49
N HIS A 68 6.64 -4.13 -13.54
CA HIS A 68 5.98 -4.07 -14.86
C HIS A 68 4.51 -3.63 -14.79
N ARG A 69 4.17 -2.75 -13.84
CA ARG A 69 2.83 -2.20 -13.65
C ARG A 69 2.68 -0.84 -14.30
N THR A 70 3.53 0.10 -13.94
CA THR A 70 3.69 1.45 -14.48
C THR A 70 5.17 1.82 -14.49
N GLY A 71 5.50 2.96 -15.07
CA GLY A 71 6.86 3.48 -15.08
C GLY A 71 7.57 3.27 -16.42
N VAL A 72 8.56 4.11 -16.68
CA VAL A 72 9.43 3.99 -17.86
C VAL A 72 10.29 2.73 -17.75
N ALA A 73 10.43 2.01 -18.87
CA ALA A 73 11.08 0.70 -18.89
C ALA A 73 12.62 0.79 -19.00
N SER A 74 13.16 1.93 -19.42
CA SER A 74 14.59 2.12 -19.65
C SER A 74 15.12 3.47 -19.17
N VAL A 75 16.43 3.53 -18.97
CA VAL A 75 17.15 4.77 -18.63
C VAL A 75 16.95 5.82 -19.71
N ASN A 76 16.98 5.43 -20.98
CA ASN A 76 16.80 6.37 -22.11
C ASN A 76 15.40 6.99 -22.08
N GLU A 77 14.36 6.20 -21.85
CA GLU A 77 12.99 6.73 -21.70
C GLU A 77 12.87 7.70 -20.52
N ALA A 78 13.54 7.43 -19.39
CA ALA A 78 13.57 8.34 -18.26
C ALA A 78 14.22 9.69 -18.64
N VAL A 79 15.32 9.67 -19.37
CA VAL A 79 16.02 10.87 -19.86
C VAL A 79 15.14 11.65 -20.85
N GLU A 80 14.51 10.98 -21.80
CA GLU A 80 13.59 11.60 -22.77
C GLU A 80 12.41 12.26 -22.05
N LEU A 81 11.85 11.58 -21.07
CA LEU A 81 10.72 12.09 -20.30
C LEU A 81 11.13 13.30 -19.44
N ALA A 82 12.33 13.28 -18.85
CA ALA A 82 12.91 14.41 -18.11
C ALA A 82 13.04 15.66 -19.01
N HIS A 83 13.57 15.49 -20.23
CA HIS A 83 13.64 16.58 -21.20
C HIS A 83 12.26 17.12 -21.56
N ALA A 84 11.25 16.25 -21.77
CA ALA A 84 9.88 16.67 -22.05
C ALA A 84 9.27 17.46 -20.90
N ILE A 85 9.52 17.06 -19.66
CA ILE A 85 9.05 17.78 -18.46
C ILE A 85 9.70 19.16 -18.38
N VAL A 86 11.02 19.25 -18.51
CA VAL A 86 11.75 20.53 -18.43
C VAL A 86 11.36 21.48 -19.56
N ALA A 87 11.07 20.97 -20.75
CA ALA A 87 10.55 21.75 -21.87
C ALA A 87 9.10 22.26 -21.64
N SER A 88 8.44 21.83 -20.58
CA SER A 88 7.05 22.18 -20.25
C SER A 88 6.99 23.23 -19.12
N PRO A 89 6.82 24.54 -19.43
CA PRO A 89 6.98 25.62 -18.44
C PRO A 89 6.01 25.57 -17.25
N SER A 90 4.93 24.80 -17.37
CA SER A 90 3.91 24.62 -16.32
C SER A 90 4.09 23.36 -15.49
N LEU A 91 5.19 22.64 -15.70
CA LEU A 91 5.57 21.48 -14.87
C LEU A 91 6.92 21.76 -14.19
N ASN A 92 7.07 21.28 -12.96
CA ASN A 92 8.32 21.33 -12.22
C ASN A 92 8.81 19.89 -12.04
N TYR A 93 9.94 19.55 -12.65
CA TYR A 93 10.62 18.29 -12.36
C TYR A 93 11.17 18.31 -10.93
N VAL A 94 10.81 17.30 -10.13
CA VAL A 94 11.24 17.18 -8.73
C VAL A 94 12.14 15.97 -8.51
N GLY A 95 11.88 14.86 -9.20
CA GLY A 95 12.63 13.64 -8.98
C GLY A 95 12.04 12.42 -9.66
N ILE A 96 12.29 11.27 -9.05
CA ILE A 96 11.90 9.95 -9.56
C ILE A 96 11.20 9.13 -8.49
N GLN A 97 10.35 8.19 -8.92
CA GLN A 97 9.73 7.16 -8.11
C GLN A 97 10.15 5.78 -8.63
N GLY A 98 10.37 4.83 -7.73
CA GLY A 98 10.51 3.42 -8.08
C GLY A 98 9.94 2.55 -6.98
N TYR A 99 8.80 1.88 -7.24
CA TYR A 99 8.12 1.04 -6.27
C TYR A 99 8.11 -0.42 -6.68
N ALA A 100 8.69 -1.28 -5.84
CA ALA A 100 8.87 -2.70 -6.07
C ALA A 100 7.89 -3.56 -5.25
N GLY A 101 6.58 -3.31 -5.36
CA GLY A 101 5.54 -3.97 -4.55
C GLY A 101 5.57 -5.49 -4.58
N HIS A 102 6.01 -6.09 -5.69
CA HIS A 102 6.08 -7.54 -5.86
C HIS A 102 7.13 -8.25 -5.00
N ILE A 103 8.01 -7.51 -4.35
CA ILE A 103 9.04 -8.09 -3.46
C ILE A 103 8.70 -7.93 -1.98
N MET A 104 7.70 -7.13 -1.63
CA MET A 104 7.36 -6.79 -0.24
C MET A 104 7.05 -8.01 0.62
N HIS A 105 6.47 -9.08 0.02
CA HIS A 105 6.04 -10.28 0.71
C HIS A 105 6.90 -11.52 0.37
N ILE A 106 8.13 -11.33 -0.12
CA ILE A 106 9.09 -12.44 -0.22
C ILE A 106 9.45 -12.87 1.19
N GLU A 107 9.03 -14.05 1.60
CA GLU A 107 9.17 -14.57 2.97
C GLU A 107 10.61 -14.53 3.46
N SER A 108 11.56 -15.13 2.72
CA SER A 108 12.98 -15.17 3.09
C SER A 108 13.59 -13.77 3.03
N TYR A 109 14.15 -13.30 4.15
CA TYR A 109 14.85 -12.01 4.23
C TYR A 109 15.99 -11.92 3.20
N ASP A 110 16.91 -12.89 3.16
CA ASP A 110 18.05 -12.89 2.23
C ASP A 110 17.61 -12.83 0.76
N LYS A 111 16.52 -13.53 0.42
CA LYS A 111 15.99 -13.49 -0.94
C LYS A 111 15.35 -12.13 -1.23
N ARG A 112 14.61 -11.57 -0.29
CA ARG A 112 13.98 -10.24 -0.41
C ARG A 112 15.04 -9.16 -0.56
N GLU A 113 16.08 -9.19 0.29
CA GLU A 113 17.21 -8.27 0.22
C GLU A 113 17.89 -8.32 -1.14
N ARG A 114 18.37 -9.49 -1.59
CA ARG A 114 19.04 -9.63 -2.89
C ARG A 114 18.14 -9.16 -4.04
N THR A 115 16.86 -9.47 -3.99
CA THR A 115 15.92 -9.06 -5.03
C THR A 115 15.72 -7.55 -5.01
N ASN A 116 15.56 -6.95 -3.83
CA ASN A 116 15.41 -5.50 -3.67
C ASN A 116 16.63 -4.75 -4.20
N LEU A 117 17.83 -5.18 -3.84
CA LEU A 117 19.08 -4.58 -4.30
C LEU A 117 19.19 -4.59 -5.83
N ALA A 118 18.81 -5.69 -6.48
CA ALA A 118 18.83 -5.78 -7.94
C ALA A 118 17.85 -4.79 -8.59
N HIS A 119 16.67 -4.59 -8.01
CA HIS A 119 15.67 -3.64 -8.51
C HIS A 119 16.06 -2.18 -8.22
N MET A 120 16.60 -1.89 -7.06
CA MET A 120 17.06 -0.55 -6.70
C MET A 120 18.28 -0.09 -7.53
N ASN A 121 19.13 -1.00 -8.00
CA ASN A 121 20.19 -0.67 -8.93
C ASN A 121 19.67 0.00 -10.20
N LYS A 122 18.52 -0.42 -10.73
CA LYS A 122 17.89 0.22 -11.90
C LYS A 122 17.50 1.69 -11.60
N LEU A 123 16.97 1.93 -10.41
CA LEU A 123 16.65 3.29 -9.96
C LEU A 123 17.93 4.15 -9.82
N GLN A 124 19.03 3.56 -9.34
CA GLN A 124 20.33 4.20 -9.25
C GLN A 124 20.93 4.53 -10.64
N GLU A 125 20.75 3.65 -11.63
CA GLU A 125 21.18 3.91 -13.01
C GLU A 125 20.44 5.12 -13.61
N VAL A 126 19.12 5.18 -13.42
CA VAL A 126 18.31 6.33 -13.85
C VAL A 126 18.75 7.60 -13.13
N ARG A 127 18.96 7.55 -11.80
CA ARG A 127 19.50 8.67 -11.03
C ARG A 127 20.81 9.21 -11.63
N SER A 128 21.74 8.31 -11.95
CA SER A 128 23.05 8.65 -12.49
C SER A 128 22.94 9.31 -13.87
N ALA A 129 22.16 8.74 -14.77
CA ALA A 129 21.95 9.29 -16.11
C ALA A 129 21.27 10.68 -16.08
N LEU A 130 20.32 10.88 -15.18
CA LEU A 130 19.71 12.21 -14.99
C LEU A 130 20.68 13.23 -14.42
N ALA A 131 21.61 12.80 -13.56
CA ALA A 131 22.66 13.67 -13.05
C ALA A 131 23.65 14.12 -14.15
N GLU A 132 24.00 13.24 -15.10
CA GLU A 132 24.88 13.57 -16.25
C GLU A 132 24.30 14.66 -17.13
N ILE A 133 22.99 14.79 -17.21
CA ILE A 133 22.30 15.87 -17.95
C ILE A 133 21.92 17.07 -17.07
N ASN A 134 22.51 17.19 -15.87
CA ASN A 134 22.24 18.24 -14.88
C ASN A 134 20.77 18.27 -14.36
N LEU A 135 20.08 17.14 -14.38
CA LEU A 135 18.72 16.96 -13.84
C LEU A 135 18.72 15.98 -12.66
N SER A 136 19.68 16.13 -11.75
CA SER A 136 19.73 15.32 -10.52
C SER A 136 18.38 15.35 -9.78
N PRO A 137 17.75 14.19 -9.48
CA PRO A 137 16.51 14.15 -8.73
C PRO A 137 16.73 14.66 -7.29
N LYS A 138 15.87 15.59 -6.86
CA LYS A 138 15.86 16.10 -5.49
C LYS A 138 15.09 15.16 -4.55
N LEU A 139 14.14 14.44 -5.10
CA LEU A 139 13.33 13.44 -4.41
C LEU A 139 13.45 12.11 -5.14
N ILE A 140 13.79 11.07 -4.40
CA ILE A 140 13.78 9.69 -4.87
C ILE A 140 12.90 8.93 -3.90
N THR A 141 11.71 8.53 -4.34
CA THR A 141 10.71 7.91 -3.48
C THR A 141 10.44 6.48 -3.91
N GLY A 142 10.27 5.59 -2.95
CA GLY A 142 10.08 4.15 -3.16
C GLY A 142 10.04 3.41 -1.84
N ALA A 143 10.49 2.17 -1.82
CA ALA A 143 10.41 1.29 -0.66
C ALA A 143 8.97 0.96 -0.22
N GLY A 144 8.81 0.10 0.75
CA GLY A 144 7.54 -0.24 1.38
C GLY A 144 7.77 -0.92 2.72
N THR A 145 6.70 -1.34 3.38
CA THR A 145 6.78 -1.98 4.71
C THR A 145 7.68 -3.20 4.72
N GLY A 146 7.71 -4.00 3.64
CA GLY A 146 8.53 -5.22 3.58
C GLY A 146 10.01 -4.99 3.30
N THR A 147 10.44 -3.78 2.92
CA THR A 147 11.83 -3.50 2.51
C THR A 147 12.42 -2.25 3.16
N TYR A 148 11.72 -1.61 4.09
CA TYR A 148 12.13 -0.31 4.64
C TYR A 148 13.52 -0.34 5.28
N ASP A 149 13.87 -1.41 5.97
CA ASP A 149 15.17 -1.61 6.61
C ASP A 149 16.29 -1.80 5.57
N ILE A 150 16.04 -2.61 4.54
CA ILE A 150 16.96 -2.83 3.41
C ILE A 150 17.21 -1.52 2.66
N ASP A 151 16.14 -0.79 2.33
CA ASP A 151 16.23 0.46 1.57
C ASP A 151 16.87 1.59 2.38
N ALA A 152 16.70 1.62 3.71
CA ALA A 152 17.34 2.59 4.60
C ALA A 152 18.87 2.43 4.57
N GLU A 153 19.38 1.21 4.55
CA GLU A 153 20.82 0.93 4.50
C GLU A 153 21.43 1.33 3.16
N GLN A 154 20.70 1.19 2.05
CA GLN A 154 21.20 1.50 0.70
C GLN A 154 21.32 3.00 0.42
N SER A 155 20.57 3.85 1.09
CA SER A 155 20.58 5.31 0.90
C SER A 155 20.31 5.75 -0.56
N ILE A 156 19.59 4.95 -1.34
CA ILE A 156 19.17 5.27 -2.71
C ILE A 156 17.94 6.17 -2.66
N VAL A 157 16.91 5.76 -1.90
CA VAL A 157 15.70 6.54 -1.70
C VAL A 157 15.90 7.63 -0.66
N THR A 158 15.27 8.77 -0.87
CA THR A 158 15.25 9.90 0.07
C THR A 158 13.93 10.00 0.82
N GLU A 159 12.93 9.24 0.38
CA GLU A 159 11.58 9.15 0.96
C GLU A 159 11.06 7.73 0.79
N MET A 160 10.45 7.19 1.84
CA MET A 160 9.88 5.84 1.84
C MET A 160 8.37 5.88 1.74
N GLN A 161 7.79 4.98 0.93
CA GLN A 161 6.34 4.83 0.74
C GLN A 161 5.76 3.73 1.65
N VAL A 162 6.17 3.72 2.91
CA VAL A 162 5.67 2.76 3.91
C VAL A 162 4.24 3.11 4.33
N GLY A 163 3.35 2.13 4.35
CA GLY A 163 1.94 2.31 4.66
C GLY A 163 1.42 1.28 5.66
N SER A 164 1.46 0.01 5.30
CA SER A 164 0.83 -1.10 6.02
C SER A 164 1.36 -1.32 7.44
N TYR A 165 2.58 -0.85 7.76
CA TYR A 165 3.16 -0.91 9.11
C TYR A 165 2.29 -0.25 10.19
N VAL A 166 1.42 0.68 9.80
CA VAL A 166 0.54 1.42 10.75
C VAL A 166 -0.44 0.46 11.44
N VAL A 167 -0.88 -0.58 10.75
CA VAL A 167 -1.86 -1.55 11.24
C VAL A 167 -1.39 -2.99 11.13
N MET A 168 -0.41 -3.27 10.28
CA MET A 168 0.07 -4.60 9.93
C MET A 168 -1.05 -5.53 9.46
N ASP A 169 -0.68 -6.70 8.98
CA ASP A 169 -1.58 -7.78 8.55
C ASP A 169 -0.83 -9.13 8.53
N VAL A 170 -1.51 -10.19 8.11
CA VAL A 170 -0.92 -11.54 8.04
C VAL A 170 0.21 -11.58 7.01
N GLU A 171 0.06 -10.91 5.86
CA GLU A 171 1.08 -10.91 4.80
C GLU A 171 2.43 -10.38 5.30
N TYR A 172 2.42 -9.26 6.01
CA TYR A 172 3.65 -8.68 6.56
C TYR A 172 4.14 -9.37 7.82
N ARG A 173 3.23 -9.86 8.68
CA ARG A 173 3.60 -10.60 9.89
C ARG A 173 4.41 -11.85 9.58
N ASP A 174 4.07 -12.52 8.49
CA ASP A 174 4.67 -13.83 8.13
C ASP A 174 5.97 -13.70 7.32
N VAL A 175 6.45 -12.47 7.05
CA VAL A 175 7.73 -12.21 6.37
C VAL A 175 8.88 -12.19 7.38
N GLN A 176 10.00 -12.85 7.09
CA GLN A 176 11.17 -12.88 7.98
C GLN A 176 11.83 -11.51 8.10
N THR A 177 12.26 -11.17 9.31
CA THR A 177 13.12 -10.00 9.58
C THR A 177 14.60 -10.34 9.40
N ALA A 178 15.47 -9.32 9.37
CA ALA A 178 16.92 -9.49 9.26
C ALA A 178 17.52 -10.37 10.36
N THR A 179 16.98 -10.28 11.58
CA THR A 179 17.45 -11.00 12.76
C THR A 179 16.75 -12.33 12.97
N GLY A 180 15.68 -12.59 12.23
CA GLY A 180 14.79 -13.74 12.46
C GLY A 180 13.86 -13.58 13.67
N ASP A 181 13.88 -12.40 14.30
CA ASP A 181 12.97 -12.06 15.39
C ASP A 181 11.60 -11.60 14.84
N ASP A 182 10.64 -11.41 15.74
CA ASP A 182 9.33 -10.84 15.42
C ASP A 182 9.47 -9.42 14.87
N TRP A 183 8.50 -8.99 14.06
CA TRP A 183 8.44 -7.63 13.55
C TRP A 183 8.34 -6.61 14.68
N LEU A 184 8.88 -5.41 14.45
CA LEU A 184 8.79 -4.28 15.39
C LEU A 184 7.36 -3.72 15.52
N PHE A 185 6.47 -4.09 14.61
CA PHE A 185 5.11 -3.57 14.52
C PHE A 185 4.12 -4.71 14.73
N ASP A 186 3.22 -4.51 15.70
CA ASP A 186 2.16 -5.46 16.01
C ASP A 186 0.93 -5.25 15.11
N PRO A 187 0.18 -6.32 14.77
CA PRO A 187 -1.14 -6.18 14.16
C PRO A 187 -2.06 -5.33 15.04
N ALA A 188 -2.69 -4.33 14.44
CA ALA A 188 -3.61 -3.40 15.10
C ALA A 188 -4.97 -3.28 14.37
N LEU A 189 -5.16 -4.02 13.27
CA LEU A 189 -6.41 -4.09 12.52
C LEU A 189 -6.99 -5.50 12.59
N PHE A 190 -8.18 -5.60 13.15
CA PHE A 190 -8.86 -6.87 13.38
C PHE A 190 -10.30 -6.82 12.85
N ILE A 191 -10.80 -7.96 12.38
CA ILE A 191 -12.22 -8.18 12.20
C ILE A 191 -12.74 -8.97 13.40
N ARG A 192 -13.67 -8.37 14.13
CA ARG A 192 -14.38 -9.07 15.20
C ARG A 192 -15.62 -9.75 14.63
N ALA A 193 -15.61 -11.08 14.66
CA ALA A 193 -16.69 -11.94 14.19
C ALA A 193 -17.43 -12.59 15.34
N THR A 194 -18.67 -13.02 15.10
CA THR A 194 -19.51 -13.70 16.08
C THR A 194 -19.81 -15.13 15.61
N VAL A 195 -19.77 -16.08 16.51
CA VAL A 195 -20.22 -17.45 16.22
C VAL A 195 -21.75 -17.47 16.07
N VAL A 196 -22.18 -17.70 14.83
CA VAL A 196 -23.62 -17.72 14.46
C VAL A 196 -24.19 -19.15 14.35
N SER A 197 -23.33 -20.18 14.28
CA SER A 197 -23.76 -21.60 14.29
C SER A 197 -22.68 -22.48 14.91
N ALA A 198 -23.09 -23.39 15.82
CA ALA A 198 -22.24 -24.34 16.52
C ALA A 198 -22.87 -25.77 16.55
N ASN A 199 -23.54 -26.14 15.46
CA ASN A 199 -24.32 -27.41 15.42
C ASN A 199 -23.50 -28.63 14.96
N HIS A 200 -22.23 -28.43 14.59
CA HIS A 200 -21.34 -29.46 14.06
C HIS A 200 -20.14 -29.72 14.99
N ASP A 201 -19.73 -30.99 15.09
CA ASP A 201 -18.70 -31.39 16.04
C ASP A 201 -17.29 -30.87 15.67
N GLY A 202 -16.98 -30.68 14.40
CA GLY A 202 -15.62 -30.32 13.90
C GLY A 202 -15.43 -28.85 13.60
N HIS A 203 -16.46 -28.00 13.67
CA HIS A 203 -16.35 -26.60 13.35
C HIS A 203 -17.50 -25.75 13.87
N VAL A 204 -17.29 -24.46 13.91
CA VAL A 204 -18.35 -23.44 14.05
C VAL A 204 -18.37 -22.54 12.82
N THR A 205 -19.49 -21.84 12.62
CA THR A 205 -19.65 -20.82 11.59
C THR A 205 -19.68 -19.44 12.23
N VAL A 206 -18.94 -18.49 11.66
CA VAL A 206 -18.94 -17.08 12.06
C VAL A 206 -19.50 -16.19 10.95
N ASP A 207 -19.96 -15.00 11.31
CA ASP A 207 -20.53 -13.98 10.42
C ASP A 207 -19.50 -13.13 9.66
N ALA A 208 -18.32 -13.66 9.45
CA ALA A 208 -17.26 -13.03 8.67
C ALA A 208 -16.82 -13.96 7.52
N GLY A 209 -17.25 -13.66 6.32
CA GLY A 209 -16.95 -14.38 5.09
C GLY A 209 -16.18 -13.53 4.08
N LEU A 210 -16.35 -13.85 2.79
CA LEU A 210 -15.68 -13.17 1.67
C LEU A 210 -15.88 -11.65 1.64
N LYS A 211 -16.98 -11.14 2.17
CA LYS A 211 -17.27 -9.70 2.21
C LYS A 211 -16.56 -8.95 3.34
N CYS A 212 -15.91 -9.64 4.26
CA CYS A 212 -15.26 -9.04 5.42
C CYS A 212 -13.76 -8.88 5.24
N PHE A 213 -13.14 -9.66 4.35
CA PHE A 213 -11.69 -9.74 4.20
C PHE A 213 -11.25 -9.59 2.76
N ALA A 214 -10.05 -9.06 2.55
CA ALA A 214 -9.33 -9.20 1.29
C ALA A 214 -9.11 -10.68 0.95
N THR A 215 -9.15 -11.00 -0.33
CA THR A 215 -9.01 -12.39 -0.84
C THR A 215 -7.85 -12.56 -1.81
N ASP A 216 -6.97 -11.57 -1.88
CA ASP A 216 -5.81 -11.48 -2.78
C ASP A 216 -4.50 -11.98 -2.15
N GLY A 217 -4.55 -12.42 -0.88
CA GLY A 217 -3.42 -12.90 -0.11
C GLY A 217 -3.73 -14.17 0.71
N PRO A 218 -3.11 -14.34 1.87
CA PRO A 218 -3.34 -15.48 2.76
C PRO A 218 -4.77 -15.51 3.32
N LEU A 219 -5.07 -16.50 4.15
CA LEU A 219 -6.30 -16.49 4.95
C LEU A 219 -6.12 -15.60 6.17
N PRO A 220 -7.22 -15.02 6.73
CA PRO A 220 -7.14 -14.37 8.04
C PRO A 220 -6.65 -15.37 9.09
N ASP A 221 -5.90 -14.84 10.06
CA ASP A 221 -5.44 -15.61 11.21
C ASP A 221 -6.10 -15.09 12.50
N PHE A 222 -5.97 -15.81 13.59
CA PHE A 222 -6.65 -15.46 14.82
C PHE A 222 -5.75 -14.68 15.79
N ALA A 223 -6.26 -13.56 16.27
CA ALA A 223 -5.64 -12.82 17.37
C ALA A 223 -6.15 -13.32 18.73
N ALA A 224 -7.45 -13.60 18.81
CA ALA A 224 -8.09 -14.01 20.08
C ALA A 224 -9.41 -14.75 19.86
N GLY A 225 -9.93 -15.36 20.91
CA GLY A 225 -11.27 -15.96 20.96
C GLY A 225 -11.38 -17.36 20.40
N VAL A 226 -10.27 -18.02 20.03
CA VAL A 226 -10.30 -19.38 19.48
C VAL A 226 -9.36 -20.33 20.22
N PRO A 227 -9.65 -21.65 20.23
CA PRO A 227 -8.71 -22.66 20.75
C PRO A 227 -7.44 -22.74 19.90
N VAL A 228 -6.33 -23.11 20.55
CA VAL A 228 -5.07 -23.34 19.87
C VAL A 228 -5.21 -24.43 18.79
N GLY A 229 -4.67 -24.15 17.59
CA GLY A 229 -4.76 -25.06 16.45
C GLY A 229 -6.07 -24.96 15.67
N ALA A 230 -6.92 -23.98 15.97
CA ALA A 230 -8.06 -23.65 15.12
C ALA A 230 -7.57 -23.11 13.76
N SER A 231 -8.35 -23.34 12.71
CA SER A 231 -8.09 -22.82 11.37
C SER A 231 -9.31 -22.17 10.76
N TYR A 232 -9.08 -21.07 10.04
CA TYR A 232 -10.13 -20.36 9.33
C TYR A 232 -10.22 -20.85 7.87
N SER A 233 -11.43 -20.84 7.32
CA SER A 233 -11.67 -20.93 5.88
C SER A 233 -12.93 -20.16 5.49
N TYR A 234 -12.94 -19.58 4.29
CA TYR A 234 -14.14 -18.96 3.74
C TYR A 234 -15.24 -20.02 3.57
N PHE A 235 -16.45 -19.67 3.97
CA PHE A 235 -17.62 -20.56 3.92
C PHE A 235 -18.82 -19.88 3.24
N GLY A 236 -18.53 -19.03 2.29
CA GLY A 236 -19.46 -18.22 1.51
C GLY A 236 -19.24 -16.72 1.69
N ASP A 237 -20.14 -15.95 1.13
CA ASP A 237 -20.03 -14.47 1.12
C ASP A 237 -20.08 -13.86 2.52
N GLU A 238 -21.02 -14.35 3.33
CA GLU A 238 -21.34 -13.82 4.67
C GLU A 238 -20.69 -14.63 5.79
N HIS A 239 -20.16 -15.83 5.52
CA HIS A 239 -19.77 -16.76 6.57
C HIS A 239 -18.31 -17.20 6.44
N GLY A 240 -17.67 -17.34 7.61
CA GLY A 240 -16.42 -18.04 7.80
C GLY A 240 -16.63 -19.34 8.58
N ARG A 241 -15.75 -20.31 8.36
CA ARG A 241 -15.69 -21.57 9.08
C ARG A 241 -14.46 -21.58 9.96
N ILE A 242 -14.63 -21.89 11.24
CA ILE A 242 -13.54 -22.14 12.18
C ILE A 242 -13.54 -23.62 12.49
N ALA A 243 -12.52 -24.34 12.01
CA ALA A 243 -12.35 -25.76 12.27
C ALA A 243 -11.42 -25.99 13.46
N PHE A 244 -11.65 -27.06 14.23
CA PHE A 244 -10.91 -27.43 15.42
C PHE A 244 -10.19 -28.77 15.21
N ALA A 245 -8.94 -28.83 15.65
CA ALA A 245 -8.19 -30.10 15.64
C ALA A 245 -8.66 -31.10 16.70
N GLN A 246 -9.28 -30.63 17.78
CA GLN A 246 -9.76 -31.45 18.89
C GLN A 246 -11.10 -30.92 19.43
N ALA A 247 -11.95 -31.80 19.96
CA ALA A 247 -13.27 -31.48 20.49
C ALA A 247 -13.25 -30.68 21.82
N ASN A 248 -12.10 -30.49 22.44
CA ASN A 248 -11.93 -29.80 23.70
C ASN A 248 -11.70 -28.29 23.48
N GLY A 249 -12.61 -27.45 24.01
CA GLY A 249 -12.53 -26.00 23.89
C GLY A 249 -13.48 -25.44 22.83
N ARG A 250 -14.70 -25.95 22.77
CA ARG A 250 -15.73 -25.54 21.79
C ARG A 250 -16.18 -24.11 22.00
N LEU A 251 -16.14 -23.35 20.90
CA LEU A 251 -16.88 -22.08 20.79
C LEU A 251 -18.39 -22.38 20.79
N THR A 252 -19.17 -21.47 21.38
CA THR A 252 -20.62 -21.52 21.48
C THR A 252 -21.28 -20.35 20.75
N LEU A 253 -22.57 -20.40 20.52
CA LEU A 253 -23.33 -19.32 19.91
C LEU A 253 -23.13 -18.01 20.66
N GLY A 254 -22.78 -16.95 19.93
CA GLY A 254 -22.55 -15.62 20.46
C GLY A 254 -21.13 -15.35 20.93
N ASP A 255 -20.23 -16.35 20.93
CA ASP A 255 -18.83 -16.13 21.23
C ASP A 255 -18.19 -15.21 20.17
N ALA A 256 -17.34 -14.30 20.64
CA ALA A 256 -16.62 -13.37 19.78
C ALA A 256 -15.24 -13.92 19.43
N VAL A 257 -14.84 -13.72 18.18
CA VAL A 257 -13.54 -14.10 17.63
C VAL A 257 -12.88 -12.87 17.00
N GLU A 258 -11.60 -12.66 17.23
CA GLU A 258 -10.84 -11.60 16.62
C GLU A 258 -9.87 -12.18 15.59
N CYS A 259 -10.01 -11.73 14.34
CA CYS A 259 -9.19 -12.16 13.22
C CYS A 259 -8.24 -11.04 12.81
N ILE A 260 -6.94 -11.33 12.70
CA ILE A 260 -5.97 -10.48 12.00
C ILE A 260 -6.34 -10.51 10.52
N VAL A 261 -6.40 -9.35 9.90
CA VAL A 261 -6.77 -9.25 8.48
C VAL A 261 -5.66 -9.83 7.59
N PRO A 262 -6.01 -10.49 6.47
CA PRO A 262 -5.03 -11.09 5.56
C PRO A 262 -4.15 -10.04 4.88
N HIS A 263 -4.76 -8.99 4.32
CA HIS A 263 -4.15 -7.85 3.66
C HIS A 263 -4.95 -6.60 4.05
N CYS A 264 -4.28 -5.63 4.66
CA CYS A 264 -4.96 -4.50 5.30
C CYS A 264 -5.63 -3.56 4.29
N ASP A 265 -4.95 -3.19 3.20
CA ASP A 265 -5.44 -2.17 2.25
C ASP A 265 -6.81 -2.53 1.63
N PRO A 266 -6.98 -3.68 0.95
CA PRO A 266 -8.28 -4.02 0.37
C PRO A 266 -9.33 -4.36 1.44
N THR A 267 -8.92 -4.90 2.61
CA THR A 267 -9.86 -5.18 3.71
C THR A 267 -10.47 -3.89 4.23
N ILE A 268 -9.67 -2.85 4.47
CA ILE A 268 -10.16 -1.54 4.89
C ILE A 268 -11.21 -1.00 3.92
N ASN A 269 -11.00 -1.15 2.62
CA ASN A 269 -11.94 -0.67 1.60
C ASN A 269 -13.31 -1.39 1.60
N LEU A 270 -13.44 -2.53 2.29
CA LEU A 270 -14.71 -3.25 2.44
C LEU A 270 -15.61 -2.69 3.55
N HIS A 271 -15.05 -1.88 4.46
CA HIS A 271 -15.73 -1.39 5.66
C HIS A 271 -15.96 0.13 5.63
N ASP A 272 -17.00 0.59 6.33
CA ASP A 272 -17.35 2.00 6.43
C ASP A 272 -16.65 2.73 7.58
N LEU A 273 -16.38 1.99 8.67
CA LEU A 273 -15.97 2.55 9.95
C LEU A 273 -14.87 1.72 10.60
N TYR A 274 -13.99 2.39 11.34
CA TYR A 274 -13.13 1.78 12.33
C TYR A 274 -13.73 1.96 13.72
N HIS A 275 -13.79 0.90 14.50
CA HIS A 275 -14.07 0.95 15.94
C HIS A 275 -12.74 0.96 16.68
N CYS A 276 -12.32 2.13 17.14
CA CYS A 276 -11.05 2.31 17.84
C CYS A 276 -11.19 1.84 19.29
N VAL A 277 -10.40 0.83 19.68
CA VAL A 277 -10.49 0.24 21.03
C VAL A 277 -9.17 0.40 21.79
N ARG A 278 -9.27 0.48 23.11
CA ARG A 278 -8.13 0.41 24.02
C ARG A 278 -8.46 -0.59 25.13
N GLY A 279 -7.85 -1.78 25.04
CA GLY A 279 -8.34 -2.94 25.78
C GLY A 279 -9.80 -3.24 25.40
N ASP A 280 -10.67 -3.36 26.39
CA ASP A 280 -12.09 -3.65 26.16
C ASP A 280 -12.98 -2.40 25.99
N THR A 281 -12.36 -1.22 25.84
CA THR A 281 -13.11 0.05 25.79
C THR A 281 -13.09 0.61 24.37
N LEU A 282 -14.26 0.84 23.78
CA LEU A 282 -14.42 1.64 22.57
C LEU A 282 -14.12 3.11 22.91
N VAL A 283 -13.06 3.65 22.33
CA VAL A 283 -12.60 5.03 22.60
C VAL A 283 -12.99 6.01 21.50
N ASP A 284 -13.19 5.54 20.28
CA ASP A 284 -13.61 6.39 19.15
C ASP A 284 -14.19 5.55 18.02
N ILE A 285 -14.83 6.21 17.04
CA ILE A 285 -15.30 5.62 15.79
C ILE A 285 -14.86 6.55 14.64
N TRP A 286 -14.05 6.02 13.73
CA TRP A 286 -13.57 6.77 12.58
C TRP A 286 -14.19 6.28 11.27
N PRO A 287 -14.62 7.19 10.38
CA PRO A 287 -15.05 6.79 9.05
C PRO A 287 -13.85 6.38 8.18
N VAL A 288 -14.08 5.47 7.25
CA VAL A 288 -13.15 5.19 6.14
C VAL A 288 -13.46 6.17 5.00
N ASP A 289 -12.87 7.37 5.07
CA ASP A 289 -13.27 8.53 4.25
C ASP A 289 -13.14 8.33 2.74
N ALA A 290 -12.17 7.53 2.30
CA ALA A 290 -11.82 7.41 0.89
C ALA A 290 -12.27 6.08 0.24
N ARG A 291 -13.06 5.26 0.94
CA ARG A 291 -13.50 3.99 0.37
C ARG A 291 -14.39 4.19 -0.87
N GLY A 292 -14.26 3.28 -1.86
CA GLY A 292 -15.08 3.29 -3.06
C GLY A 292 -14.75 4.39 -4.09
N PHE A 293 -13.73 5.19 -3.87
CA PHE A 293 -13.23 6.18 -4.84
C PHE A 293 -12.03 5.61 -5.62
N HIS A 294 -12.18 5.45 -6.93
CA HIS A 294 -11.14 4.94 -7.84
C HIS A 294 -10.71 5.98 -8.88
#